data_121de0d5ea9f0be053364801c203dc90
#
_entry.id   121de0d5ea9f0be053364801c203dc90
#
_cell.length_a   1.000
_cell.length_b   1.000
_cell.length_c   1.000
_cell.angle_alpha   90.00
_cell.angle_beta   90.00
_cell.angle_gamma   90.00
#
_symmetry.space_group_name_H-M   'P 1'
#
loop_
_entity.id
_entity.type
_entity.pdbx_description
1 polymer ?
#
loop_
_entity_poly.entity_id
_entity_poly.type
_entity_poly.pdbx_seq_one_letter_code
_entity_poly.pdbx_strand_id
1 'polypeptide(L)'
;SIRLSIPTLLALSQSPALLSARVQVMANLENAVQSEAELPTSQEPASQAVSDIAGDTAAAQPLSLPELTFPDNGVPSQTVRITNPAGYTVVRGVYIKNASNKTLDAQALSAESFSARLSAGTPQVLILHTHGSEAYTMPAGQEYVSTGTCRTSDTNKNVVRIGDEIASVLSAHGISVVHDRTLYDDPLYEGAYGRSVEGIESYLEKYPSLTFILDIHRDAVEQENLKLAIATAEAINAGHPTVMRPITLRNSNYNQHKSLGSMLVEVGAAGNSLDEALNSARIFADGFAQVLLKTKV
;
A
#
# COMPACT_ATOMS: atom_id res chain seq x y z
N SER A 1 -4.60 -22.94 -11.16
CA SER A 1 -5.39 -23.70 -10.16
C SER A 1 -5.23 -23.05 -8.82
N ILE A 2 -6.21 -22.25 -8.39
CA ILE A 2 -6.23 -21.64 -7.05
C ILE A 2 -6.56 -22.74 -6.05
N ARG A 3 -5.60 -23.13 -5.20
CA ARG A 3 -5.87 -23.99 -4.06
C ARG A 3 -6.31 -23.14 -2.88
N LEU A 4 -7.61 -23.10 -2.61
CA LEU A 4 -8.17 -22.51 -1.39
C LEU A 4 -7.88 -23.44 -0.21
N SER A 5 -7.62 -22.89 0.97
CA SER A 5 -7.49 -23.69 2.19
C SER A 5 -8.83 -24.33 2.59
N ILE A 6 -8.80 -25.49 3.25
CA ILE A 6 -10.00 -26.23 3.66
C ILE A 6 -10.99 -25.36 4.47
N PRO A 7 -10.58 -24.47 5.39
CA PRO A 7 -11.51 -23.56 6.07
C PRO A 7 -12.18 -22.56 5.14
N THR A 8 -11.47 -22.08 4.13
CA THR A 8 -12.02 -21.14 3.12
C THR A 8 -13.03 -21.85 2.20
N LEU A 9 -12.79 -23.11 1.86
CA LEU A 9 -13.72 -23.95 1.10
C LEU A 9 -14.99 -24.27 1.90
N LEU A 10 -14.90 -24.52 3.20
CA LEU A 10 -16.04 -24.76 4.08
C LEU A 10 -16.92 -23.51 4.27
N ALA A 11 -16.32 -22.34 4.41
CA ALA A 11 -17.06 -21.07 4.50
C ALA A 11 -17.77 -20.72 3.18
N LEU A 12 -17.18 -21.07 2.02
CA LEU A 12 -17.74 -20.82 0.69
C LEU A 12 -18.81 -21.85 0.30
N SER A 13 -18.78 -23.07 0.84
CA SER A 13 -19.79 -24.11 0.56
C SER A 13 -21.18 -23.79 1.10
N GLN A 14 -21.30 -22.77 1.95
CA GLN A 14 -22.57 -22.35 2.55
C GLN A 14 -23.32 -21.27 1.75
N SER A 15 -22.72 -20.70 0.69
CA SER A 15 -23.39 -19.72 -0.17
C SER A 15 -22.87 -19.75 -1.61
N PRO A 16 -23.53 -20.50 -2.52
CA PRO A 16 -23.15 -20.58 -3.94
C PRO A 16 -23.11 -19.21 -4.66
N ALA A 17 -23.93 -18.25 -4.23
CA ALA A 17 -23.97 -16.91 -4.79
C ALA A 17 -22.71 -16.10 -4.50
N LEU A 18 -22.11 -16.28 -3.31
CA LEU A 18 -20.84 -15.62 -2.94
C LEU A 18 -19.64 -16.21 -3.70
N LEU A 19 -19.69 -17.52 -4.01
CA LEU A 19 -18.65 -18.18 -4.79
C LEU A 19 -18.65 -17.67 -6.24
N SER A 20 -19.82 -17.56 -6.86
CA SER A 20 -19.95 -17.07 -8.24
C SER A 20 -19.58 -15.60 -8.36
N ALA A 21 -19.98 -14.74 -7.40
CA ALA A 21 -19.61 -13.33 -7.36
C ALA A 21 -18.09 -13.14 -7.23
N ARG A 22 -17.42 -13.94 -6.40
CA ARG A 22 -15.98 -13.86 -6.19
C ARG A 22 -15.17 -14.36 -7.39
N VAL A 23 -15.64 -15.40 -8.07
CA VAL A 23 -15.03 -15.88 -9.32
C VAL A 23 -15.20 -14.84 -10.42
N GLN A 24 -16.36 -14.18 -10.51
CA GLN A 24 -16.61 -13.11 -11.48
C GLN A 24 -15.73 -11.87 -11.20
N VAL A 25 -15.54 -11.48 -9.94
CA VAL A 25 -14.66 -10.37 -9.54
C VAL A 25 -13.21 -10.68 -9.89
N MET A 26 -12.73 -11.90 -9.64
CA MET A 26 -11.36 -12.29 -10.00
C MET A 26 -11.15 -12.34 -11.51
N ALA A 27 -12.11 -12.84 -12.27
CA ALA A 27 -12.06 -12.87 -13.74
C ALA A 27 -12.11 -11.44 -14.34
N ASN A 28 -12.89 -10.54 -13.73
CA ASN A 28 -12.96 -9.14 -14.15
C ASN A 28 -11.67 -8.39 -13.82
N LEU A 29 -11.01 -8.69 -12.68
CA LEU A 29 -9.69 -8.16 -12.33
C LEU A 29 -8.60 -8.62 -13.31
N GLU A 30 -8.59 -9.90 -13.69
CA GLU A 30 -7.62 -10.41 -14.67
C GLU A 30 -7.85 -9.80 -16.07
N ASN A 31 -9.09 -9.57 -16.46
CA ASN A 31 -9.44 -8.93 -17.73
C ASN A 31 -9.16 -7.43 -17.74
N ALA A 32 -9.37 -6.72 -16.62
CA ALA A 32 -9.06 -5.30 -16.48
C ALA A 32 -7.55 -5.03 -16.60
N VAL A 33 -6.72 -5.86 -15.94
CA VAL A 33 -5.25 -5.79 -16.03
C VAL A 33 -4.74 -6.01 -17.47
N GLN A 34 -5.44 -6.84 -18.28
CA GLN A 34 -5.07 -7.05 -19.68
C GLN A 34 -5.53 -5.92 -20.61
N SER A 35 -6.60 -5.19 -20.26
CA SER A 35 -7.13 -4.09 -21.10
C SER A 35 -6.42 -2.75 -20.88
N GLU A 36 -5.79 -2.53 -19.72
CA GLU A 36 -5.02 -1.29 -19.45
C GLU A 36 -3.68 -1.21 -20.20
N ALA A 37 -3.28 -2.27 -20.92
CA ALA A 37 -2.08 -2.25 -21.76
C ALA A 37 -2.21 -1.46 -23.06
N GLU A 38 -3.41 -0.99 -23.43
CA GLU A 38 -3.66 -0.20 -24.66
C GLU A 38 -4.31 1.15 -24.30
N LEU A 39 -3.54 2.23 -24.38
CA LEU A 39 -3.93 3.63 -24.15
C LEU A 39 -4.83 4.23 -25.23
N PRO A 40 -5.79 5.05 -24.84
CA PRO A 40 -6.08 6.30 -25.55
C PRO A 40 -6.01 7.54 -24.65
N THR A 41 -5.50 8.60 -25.25
CA THR A 41 -5.19 9.92 -24.73
C THR A 41 -6.40 10.78 -24.36
N SER A 42 -6.23 11.54 -23.28
CA SER A 42 -6.75 12.88 -22.96
C SER A 42 -8.24 13.09 -22.60
N GLN A 43 -8.46 13.45 -21.34
CA GLN A 43 -9.34 14.57 -20.93
C GLN A 43 -8.90 15.06 -19.54
N GLU A 44 -8.86 16.37 -19.33
CA GLU A 44 -8.39 17.03 -18.11
C GLU A 44 -9.28 16.71 -16.89
N PRO A 45 -8.70 16.37 -15.73
CA PRO A 45 -9.44 16.25 -14.48
C PRO A 45 -9.46 17.59 -13.73
N ALA A 46 -10.60 17.91 -13.13
CA ALA A 46 -10.74 19.03 -12.22
C ALA A 46 -9.92 18.77 -10.94
N SER A 47 -8.92 19.61 -10.71
CA SER A 47 -8.09 19.60 -9.50
C SER A 47 -8.93 19.91 -8.27
N GLN A 48 -9.01 18.94 -7.34
CA GLN A 48 -9.49 19.21 -5.99
C GLN A 48 -8.31 19.52 -5.07
N ALA A 49 -8.53 20.43 -4.13
CA ALA A 49 -7.51 21.07 -3.32
C ALA A 49 -6.69 20.08 -2.48
N VAL A 50 -5.38 20.22 -2.58
CA VAL A 50 -4.37 19.57 -1.77
C VAL A 50 -4.43 20.09 -0.35
N SER A 51 -4.55 19.21 0.65
CA SER A 51 -4.33 19.58 2.05
C SER A 51 -2.87 19.30 2.42
N ASP A 52 -2.04 20.36 2.43
CA ASP A 52 -0.69 20.29 2.93
C ASP A 52 -0.72 20.16 4.46
N ILE A 53 -0.27 19.04 4.99
CA ILE A 53 0.03 18.92 6.42
C ILE A 53 1.48 19.36 6.59
N ALA A 54 1.68 20.67 6.77
CA ALA A 54 2.98 21.24 7.12
C ALA A 54 3.23 20.98 8.61
N GLY A 55 4.15 20.08 8.94
CA GLY A 55 4.69 19.94 10.28
C GLY A 55 5.65 21.09 10.59
N ASP A 56 5.48 21.68 11.76
CA ASP A 56 6.25 22.82 12.29
C ASP A 56 7.74 22.46 12.46
N THR A 57 8.64 23.35 12.02
CA THR A 57 10.08 23.15 11.99
C THR A 57 10.70 23.40 13.37
N ALA A 58 11.06 22.33 14.09
CA ALA A 58 11.95 22.39 15.24
C ALA A 58 13.35 21.84 14.88
N ALA A 59 14.39 22.52 15.38
CA ALA A 59 15.80 22.26 15.09
C ALA A 59 16.24 20.82 15.41
N ALA A 60 17.12 20.27 14.57
CA ALA A 60 17.63 18.90 14.62
C ALA A 60 18.31 18.57 15.97
N GLN A 61 17.64 17.77 16.77
CA GLN A 61 18.26 16.94 17.82
C GLN A 61 18.38 15.49 17.32
N PRO A 62 19.30 14.66 17.86
CA PRO A 62 19.37 13.26 17.49
C PRO A 62 18.05 12.60 17.87
N LEU A 63 17.28 12.23 16.84
CA LEU A 63 15.96 11.65 16.98
C LEU A 63 16.06 10.24 17.53
N SER A 64 15.84 10.09 18.85
CA SER A 64 15.24 8.84 19.32
C SER A 64 13.86 8.76 18.68
N LEU A 65 13.59 7.67 17.97
CA LEU A 65 12.26 7.40 17.44
C LEU A 65 11.24 7.49 18.58
N PRO A 66 10.19 8.32 18.48
CA PRO A 66 9.15 8.31 19.49
C PRO A 66 8.52 6.90 19.52
N GLU A 67 8.41 6.33 20.70
CA GLU A 67 7.66 5.11 20.91
C GLU A 67 6.17 5.48 20.77
N LEU A 68 5.60 5.20 19.59
CA LEU A 68 4.19 5.45 19.32
C LEU A 68 3.37 4.32 19.92
N THR A 69 2.57 4.62 20.93
CA THR A 69 1.58 3.69 21.46
C THR A 69 0.25 3.95 20.76
N PHE A 70 -0.28 2.93 20.11
CA PHE A 70 -1.60 2.97 19.49
C PHE A 70 -2.62 2.39 20.46
N PRO A 71 -3.82 3.01 20.58
CA PRO A 71 -4.87 2.46 21.41
C PRO A 71 -5.28 1.06 20.90
N ASP A 72 -5.37 0.10 21.81
CA ASP A 72 -5.96 -1.20 21.52
C ASP A 72 -7.46 -0.99 21.28
N ASN A 73 -7.91 -1.22 20.04
CA ASN A 73 -9.32 -1.12 19.67
C ASN A 73 -10.06 -2.45 19.84
N GLY A 74 -9.42 -3.47 20.43
CA GLY A 74 -10.01 -4.79 20.66
C GLY A 74 -10.20 -5.62 19.39
N VAL A 75 -9.69 -5.17 18.25
CA VAL A 75 -9.77 -5.91 16.99
C VAL A 75 -8.72 -7.02 17.00
N PRO A 76 -9.10 -8.31 16.85
CA PRO A 76 -8.14 -9.40 16.84
C PRO A 76 -7.24 -9.33 15.60
N SER A 77 -5.93 -9.37 15.79
CA SER A 77 -4.97 -9.44 14.70
C SER A 77 -5.06 -10.81 14.00
N GLN A 78 -5.26 -10.79 12.68
CA GLN A 78 -5.15 -12.00 11.88
C GLN A 78 -3.68 -12.24 11.52
N THR A 79 -3.17 -13.42 11.88
CA THR A 79 -1.79 -13.79 11.58
C THR A 79 -1.74 -14.68 10.34
N VAL A 80 -0.94 -14.30 9.35
CA VAL A 80 -0.65 -15.14 8.19
C VAL A 80 0.65 -15.88 8.44
N ARG A 81 0.58 -17.20 8.61
CA ARG A 81 1.77 -18.05 8.73
C ARG A 81 1.99 -18.83 7.45
N ILE A 82 3.18 -18.68 6.88
CA ILE A 82 3.62 -19.51 5.77
C ILE A 82 4.13 -20.83 6.34
N THR A 83 3.33 -21.89 6.18
CA THR A 83 3.68 -23.23 6.66
C THR A 83 4.52 -24.03 5.66
N ASN A 84 4.51 -23.64 4.38
CA ASN A 84 5.33 -24.25 3.33
C ASN A 84 6.07 -23.14 2.57
N PRO A 85 7.39 -23.02 2.72
CA PRO A 85 8.18 -22.01 2.02
C PRO A 85 8.47 -22.35 0.55
N ALA A 86 8.06 -23.54 0.05
CA ALA A 86 8.28 -23.93 -1.33
C ALA A 86 7.65 -22.92 -2.31
N GLY A 87 8.44 -22.45 -3.28
CA GLY A 87 8.02 -21.45 -4.26
C GLY A 87 8.21 -19.99 -3.82
N TYR A 88 8.82 -19.78 -2.65
CA TYR A 88 9.24 -18.45 -2.21
C TYR A 88 10.77 -18.33 -2.20
N THR A 89 11.26 -17.15 -2.56
CA THR A 89 12.62 -16.72 -2.21
C THR A 89 12.58 -16.11 -0.82
N VAL A 90 13.43 -16.55 0.10
CA VAL A 90 13.47 -16.03 1.47
C VAL A 90 14.72 -15.20 1.68
N VAL A 91 14.56 -13.94 2.08
CA VAL A 91 15.65 -13.00 2.34
C VAL A 91 15.46 -12.42 3.73
N ARG A 92 16.38 -12.68 4.66
CA ARG A 92 16.32 -12.20 6.06
C ARG A 92 14.94 -12.39 6.74
N GLY A 93 14.32 -13.56 6.51
CA GLY A 93 13.00 -13.89 7.06
C GLY A 93 11.80 -13.30 6.30
N VAL A 94 12.04 -12.50 5.27
CA VAL A 94 11.00 -11.97 4.37
C VAL A 94 10.77 -12.95 3.23
N TYR A 95 9.51 -13.32 3.02
CA TYR A 95 9.10 -14.21 1.95
C TYR A 95 8.75 -13.42 0.69
N ILE A 96 9.33 -13.81 -0.45
CA ILE A 96 9.14 -13.16 -1.74
C ILE A 96 8.60 -14.18 -2.74
N LYS A 97 7.40 -13.94 -3.26
CA LYS A 97 6.81 -14.71 -4.35
C LYS A 97 7.22 -14.06 -5.67
N ASN A 98 8.10 -14.71 -6.42
CA ASN A 98 8.47 -14.23 -7.74
C ASN A 98 7.48 -14.76 -8.79
N ALA A 99 6.57 -13.92 -9.23
CA ALA A 99 5.65 -14.16 -10.35
C ALA A 99 6.09 -13.41 -11.62
N SER A 100 7.31 -12.84 -11.61
CA SER A 100 7.91 -12.14 -12.74
C SER A 100 8.84 -13.04 -13.55
N ASN A 101 9.32 -12.53 -14.68
CA ASN A 101 10.35 -13.17 -15.50
C ASN A 101 11.80 -12.83 -15.07
N LYS A 102 11.97 -12.05 -14.00
CA LYS A 102 13.28 -11.64 -13.48
C LYS A 102 13.85 -12.70 -12.53
N THR A 103 15.15 -12.92 -12.59
CA THR A 103 15.84 -13.80 -11.64
C THR A 103 16.14 -13.04 -10.35
N LEU A 104 15.85 -13.66 -9.19
CA LEU A 104 16.18 -13.13 -7.88
C LEU A 104 17.40 -13.85 -7.32
N ASP A 105 18.41 -13.07 -6.95
CA ASP A 105 19.57 -13.56 -6.18
C ASP A 105 19.35 -13.23 -4.70
N ALA A 106 18.92 -14.25 -3.94
CA ALA A 106 18.64 -14.09 -2.50
C ALA A 106 19.92 -13.75 -1.71
N GLN A 107 21.08 -14.22 -2.14
CA GLN A 107 22.35 -13.96 -1.48
C GLN A 107 22.77 -12.50 -1.67
N ALA A 108 22.69 -11.99 -2.90
CA ALA A 108 22.97 -10.58 -3.19
C ALA A 108 22.00 -9.65 -2.44
N LEU A 109 20.70 -9.95 -2.46
CA LEU A 109 19.68 -9.19 -1.72
C LEU A 109 19.90 -9.22 -0.20
N SER A 110 20.42 -10.34 0.34
CA SER A 110 20.73 -10.44 1.78
C SER A 110 21.97 -9.63 2.18
N ALA A 111 22.91 -9.46 1.25
CA ALA A 111 24.14 -8.70 1.48
C ALA A 111 23.93 -7.19 1.36
N GLU A 112 22.86 -6.74 0.72
CA GLU A 112 22.57 -5.33 0.51
C GLU A 112 21.73 -4.74 1.66
N SER A 113 22.05 -3.50 2.03
CA SER A 113 21.24 -2.70 2.94
C SER A 113 20.53 -1.59 2.16
N PHE A 114 19.30 -1.29 2.55
CA PHE A 114 18.61 -0.10 2.06
C PHE A 114 19.11 1.11 2.84
N SER A 115 19.39 2.21 2.16
CA SER A 115 19.71 3.50 2.76
C SER A 115 18.95 4.63 2.07
N ALA A 116 18.34 5.51 2.88
CA ALA A 116 17.66 6.71 2.41
C ALA A 116 18.37 7.97 2.93
N ARG A 117 18.31 9.05 2.17
CA ARG A 117 18.69 10.37 2.64
C ARG A 117 17.43 11.22 2.69
N LEU A 118 17.03 11.65 3.88
CA LEU A 118 15.91 12.55 4.07
C LEU A 118 16.44 13.99 4.19
N SER A 119 15.77 14.93 3.51
CA SER A 119 16.03 16.36 3.62
C SER A 119 15.04 16.97 4.60
N ALA A 120 15.51 17.66 5.62
CA ALA A 120 14.64 18.30 6.60
C ALA A 120 13.82 19.42 5.96
N GLY A 121 12.58 19.60 6.41
CA GLY A 121 11.71 20.72 6.05
C GLY A 121 11.11 20.68 4.64
N THR A 122 11.30 19.60 3.87
CA THR A 122 10.69 19.43 2.55
C THR A 122 10.02 18.08 2.44
N PRO A 123 8.91 17.94 1.66
CA PRO A 123 8.24 16.68 1.48
C PRO A 123 9.16 15.62 0.89
N GLN A 124 9.18 14.45 1.52
CA GLN A 124 10.01 13.31 1.12
C GLN A 124 9.18 12.13 0.64
N VAL A 125 7.94 12.04 1.09
CA VAL A 125 7.01 10.95 0.82
C VAL A 125 5.76 11.53 0.16
N LEU A 126 5.37 10.97 -0.99
CA LEU A 126 4.06 11.15 -1.60
C LEU A 126 3.23 9.90 -1.29
N ILE A 127 2.03 10.09 -0.77
CA ILE A 127 1.00 9.06 -0.66
C ILE A 127 -0.08 9.37 -1.68
N LEU A 128 -0.50 8.39 -2.45
CA LEU A 128 -1.62 8.50 -3.38
C LEU A 128 -2.39 7.17 -3.45
N HIS A 129 -3.47 7.16 -4.22
CA HIS A 129 -4.38 6.02 -4.36
C HIS A 129 -4.84 5.91 -5.81
N THR A 130 -4.17 5.12 -6.64
CA THR A 130 -4.63 4.90 -8.03
C THR A 130 -6.06 4.37 -8.06
N HIS A 131 -6.42 3.50 -7.09
CA HIS A 131 -7.79 3.02 -6.90
C HIS A 131 -8.38 3.54 -5.58
N GLY A 132 -8.49 4.87 -5.46
CA GLY A 132 -8.91 5.56 -4.24
C GLY A 132 -10.30 5.21 -3.74
N SER A 133 -11.19 4.73 -4.62
CA SER A 133 -12.55 4.33 -4.23
C SER A 133 -12.64 2.99 -3.48
N GLU A 134 -11.56 2.22 -3.37
CA GLU A 134 -11.54 0.92 -2.69
C GLU A 134 -11.93 1.03 -1.22
N ALA A 135 -13.02 0.35 -0.84
CA ALA A 135 -13.64 0.47 0.48
C ALA A 135 -13.48 -0.79 1.33
N TYR A 136 -13.64 -0.62 2.63
CA TYR A 136 -13.61 -1.68 3.63
C TYR A 136 -15.00 -2.04 4.13
N THR A 137 -15.12 -3.16 4.83
CA THR A 137 -16.35 -3.54 5.51
C THR A 137 -16.61 -2.59 6.68
N MET A 138 -17.80 -2.02 6.72
CA MET A 138 -18.22 -1.09 7.77
C MET A 138 -19.12 -1.79 8.80
N PRO A 139 -19.11 -1.36 10.07
CA PRO A 139 -20.08 -1.80 11.06
C PRO A 139 -21.51 -1.50 10.63
N ALA A 140 -22.46 -2.30 11.14
CA ALA A 140 -23.88 -2.04 10.89
C ALA A 140 -24.29 -0.63 11.35
N GLY A 141 -25.02 0.08 10.51
CA GLY A 141 -25.42 1.47 10.74
C GLY A 141 -24.37 2.53 10.34
N GLN A 142 -23.22 2.11 9.84
CA GLN A 142 -22.17 2.99 9.33
C GLN A 142 -21.84 2.72 7.86
N GLU A 143 -22.76 2.09 7.14
CA GLU A 143 -22.59 1.72 5.74
C GLU A 143 -22.28 2.96 4.88
N TYR A 144 -21.66 2.75 3.74
CA TYR A 144 -21.40 3.78 2.74
C TYR A 144 -22.31 3.63 1.52
N VAL A 145 -22.49 4.73 0.79
CA VAL A 145 -23.09 4.68 -0.54
C VAL A 145 -22.10 4.06 -1.49
N SER A 146 -22.47 2.91 -2.07
CA SER A 146 -21.61 2.16 -2.98
C SER A 146 -21.55 2.83 -4.35
N THR A 147 -20.37 3.01 -4.91
CA THR A 147 -20.12 3.42 -6.30
C THR A 147 -19.71 2.24 -7.19
N GLY A 148 -19.58 1.05 -6.61
CA GLY A 148 -19.21 -0.20 -7.28
C GLY A 148 -19.01 -1.31 -6.26
N THR A 149 -18.59 -2.49 -6.69
CA THR A 149 -18.36 -3.63 -5.78
C THR A 149 -17.26 -3.31 -4.78
N CYS A 150 -17.64 -3.18 -3.50
CA CYS A 150 -16.74 -2.77 -2.40
C CYS A 150 -16.01 -1.45 -2.69
N ARG A 151 -16.71 -0.45 -3.25
CA ARG A 151 -16.17 0.86 -3.60
C ARG A 151 -17.08 1.99 -3.13
N THR A 152 -16.48 3.12 -2.74
CA THR A 152 -17.19 4.34 -2.36
C THR A 152 -16.32 5.57 -2.60
N SER A 153 -16.95 6.69 -2.97
CA SER A 153 -16.29 8.01 -3.01
C SER A 153 -16.18 8.66 -1.61
N ASP A 154 -16.74 8.04 -0.55
CA ASP A 154 -16.56 8.53 0.83
C ASP A 154 -15.13 8.24 1.30
N THR A 155 -14.27 9.26 1.24
CA THR A 155 -12.85 9.16 1.59
C THR A 155 -12.59 8.83 3.07
N ASN A 156 -13.61 8.83 3.93
CA ASN A 156 -13.50 8.39 5.31
C ASN A 156 -13.67 6.86 5.47
N LYS A 157 -14.08 6.15 4.41
CA LYS A 157 -14.45 4.73 4.44
C LYS A 157 -13.72 3.88 3.40
N ASN A 158 -12.78 4.48 2.69
CA ASN A 158 -11.99 3.85 1.65
C ASN A 158 -10.47 3.94 1.93
N VAL A 159 -9.64 3.54 0.99
CA VAL A 159 -8.17 3.53 1.14
C VAL A 159 -7.57 4.92 1.37
N VAL A 160 -8.25 6.01 1.02
CA VAL A 160 -7.80 7.38 1.30
C VAL A 160 -7.72 7.60 2.82
N ARG A 161 -8.67 7.09 3.60
CA ARG A 161 -8.61 7.14 5.07
C ARG A 161 -7.37 6.40 5.62
N ILE A 162 -6.96 5.33 4.96
CA ILE A 162 -5.73 4.60 5.30
C ILE A 162 -4.50 5.48 5.03
N GLY A 163 -4.48 6.19 3.90
CA GLY A 163 -3.43 7.16 3.58
C GLY A 163 -3.32 8.28 4.61
N ASP A 164 -4.45 8.81 5.13
CA ASP A 164 -4.46 9.79 6.22
C ASP A 164 -3.76 9.25 7.48
N GLU A 165 -4.03 8.01 7.84
CA GLU A 165 -3.42 7.37 9.02
C GLU A 165 -1.91 7.20 8.83
N ILE A 166 -1.48 6.70 7.66
CA ILE A 166 -0.06 6.55 7.33
C ILE A 166 0.65 7.92 7.38
N ALA A 167 0.06 8.95 6.77
CA ALA A 167 0.60 10.31 6.77
C ALA A 167 0.75 10.86 8.20
N SER A 168 -0.24 10.63 9.06
CA SER A 168 -0.22 11.04 10.46
C SER A 168 0.92 10.40 11.24
N VAL A 169 1.13 9.09 11.09
CA VAL A 169 2.21 8.35 11.77
C VAL A 169 3.58 8.80 11.27
N LEU A 170 3.76 8.93 9.94
CA LEU A 170 5.01 9.40 9.37
C LEU A 170 5.35 10.82 9.84
N SER A 171 4.35 11.71 9.89
CA SER A 171 4.51 13.08 10.39
C SER A 171 4.89 13.10 11.87
N ALA A 172 4.32 12.23 12.70
CA ALA A 172 4.69 12.07 14.10
C ALA A 172 6.16 11.62 14.27
N HIS A 173 6.71 10.88 13.31
CA HIS A 173 8.14 10.56 13.24
C HIS A 173 9.00 11.69 12.63
N GLY A 174 8.43 12.85 12.31
CA GLY A 174 9.14 13.98 11.71
C GLY A 174 9.48 13.82 10.23
N ILE A 175 8.81 12.92 9.53
CA ILE A 175 8.92 12.73 8.08
C ILE A 175 7.86 13.58 7.39
N SER A 176 8.27 14.52 6.53
CA SER A 176 7.35 15.37 5.78
C SER A 176 6.70 14.62 4.63
N VAL A 177 5.37 14.64 4.60
CA VAL A 177 4.52 13.86 3.68
C VAL A 177 3.62 14.79 2.89
N VAL A 178 3.40 14.49 1.63
CA VAL A 178 2.26 14.99 0.83
C VAL A 178 1.32 13.83 0.62
N HIS A 179 0.05 14.03 0.92
CA HIS A 179 -0.99 13.03 0.70
C HIS A 179 -1.97 13.53 -0.38
N ASP A 180 -1.92 12.89 -1.53
CA ASP A 180 -2.87 13.11 -2.62
C ASP A 180 -4.13 12.27 -2.38
N ARG A 181 -5.25 12.95 -2.18
CA ARG A 181 -6.55 12.36 -1.87
C ARG A 181 -7.45 12.22 -3.11
N THR A 182 -6.90 12.43 -4.31
CA THR A 182 -7.64 12.32 -5.57
C THR A 182 -8.10 10.89 -5.80
N LEU A 183 -9.36 10.72 -6.18
CA LEU A 183 -9.94 9.43 -6.58
C LEU A 183 -9.72 9.24 -8.08
N TYR A 184 -8.60 8.67 -8.48
CA TYR A 184 -8.25 8.49 -9.89
C TYR A 184 -9.11 7.46 -10.63
N ASP A 185 -9.82 6.63 -9.88
CA ASP A 185 -10.73 5.59 -10.38
C ASP A 185 -12.22 5.94 -10.28
N ASP A 186 -12.56 7.18 -9.94
CA ASP A 186 -13.92 7.70 -9.87
C ASP A 186 -14.08 8.93 -10.80
N PRO A 187 -15.07 9.02 -11.68
CA PRO A 187 -16.17 8.07 -11.89
C PRO A 187 -15.81 6.87 -12.82
N LEU A 188 -14.62 6.82 -13.40
CA LEU A 188 -14.19 5.76 -14.32
C LEU A 188 -13.02 4.97 -13.74
N TYR A 189 -13.21 3.65 -13.62
CA TYR A 189 -12.15 2.73 -13.18
C TYR A 189 -11.03 2.62 -14.22
N GLU A 190 -11.42 2.42 -15.50
CA GLU A 190 -10.48 2.29 -16.60
C GLU A 190 -9.64 3.58 -16.75
N GLY A 191 -8.34 3.41 -17.00
CA GLY A 191 -7.38 4.51 -17.15
C GLY A 191 -6.95 5.17 -15.85
N ALA A 192 -7.29 4.62 -14.66
CA ALA A 192 -6.88 5.15 -13.37
C ALA A 192 -5.36 5.31 -13.24
N TYR A 193 -4.57 4.33 -13.71
CA TYR A 193 -3.11 4.41 -13.72
C TYR A 193 -2.56 5.52 -14.64
N GLY A 194 -3.21 5.79 -15.77
CA GLY A 194 -2.88 6.93 -16.62
C GLY A 194 -3.09 8.26 -15.92
N ARG A 195 -4.21 8.42 -15.24
CA ARG A 195 -4.52 9.65 -14.47
C ARG A 195 -3.63 9.81 -13.24
N SER A 196 -3.36 8.72 -12.53
CA SER A 196 -2.49 8.79 -11.35
C SER A 196 -1.02 9.08 -11.71
N VAL A 197 -0.53 8.62 -12.86
CA VAL A 197 0.84 8.98 -13.30
C VAL A 197 0.97 10.47 -13.57
N GLU A 198 -0.05 11.11 -14.19
CA GLU A 198 -0.07 12.57 -14.40
C GLU A 198 -0.02 13.32 -13.07
N GLY A 199 -0.79 12.84 -12.07
CA GLY A 199 -0.74 13.34 -10.70
C GLY A 199 0.65 13.20 -10.08
N ILE A 200 1.25 12.02 -10.15
CA ILE A 200 2.62 11.78 -9.65
C ILE A 200 3.61 12.75 -10.29
N GLU A 201 3.58 12.92 -11.62
CA GLU A 201 4.49 13.82 -12.33
C GLU A 201 4.33 15.27 -11.88
N SER A 202 3.09 15.73 -11.69
CA SER A 202 2.80 17.07 -11.17
C SER A 202 3.37 17.28 -9.75
N TYR A 203 3.25 16.26 -8.86
CA TYR A 203 3.84 16.34 -7.53
C TYR A 203 5.37 16.30 -7.55
N LEU A 204 5.99 15.51 -8.41
CA LEU A 204 7.45 15.46 -8.56
C LEU A 204 8.01 16.80 -9.13
N GLU A 205 7.28 17.46 -10.02
CA GLU A 205 7.62 18.80 -10.49
C GLU A 205 7.51 19.84 -9.37
N LYS A 206 6.40 19.82 -8.62
CA LYS A 206 6.14 20.76 -7.51
C LYS A 206 7.09 20.57 -6.33
N TYR A 207 7.45 19.32 -6.02
CA TYR A 207 8.30 18.95 -4.88
C TYR A 207 9.47 18.06 -5.34
N PRO A 208 10.57 18.63 -5.86
CA PRO A 208 11.73 17.85 -6.32
C PRO A 208 12.43 17.04 -5.22
N SER A 209 12.07 17.28 -3.94
CA SER A 209 12.56 16.54 -2.79
C SER A 209 11.86 15.19 -2.57
N LEU A 210 10.75 14.93 -3.26
CA LEU A 210 10.03 13.65 -3.17
C LEU A 210 10.93 12.51 -3.65
N THR A 211 11.14 11.55 -2.79
CA THR A 211 11.99 10.37 -3.04
C THR A 211 11.17 9.09 -2.96
N PHE A 212 10.18 9.09 -2.08
CA PHE A 212 9.34 7.93 -1.83
C PHE A 212 7.92 8.18 -2.33
N ILE A 213 7.35 7.19 -3.01
CA ILE A 213 5.99 7.23 -3.51
C ILE A 213 5.28 5.97 -3.02
N LEU A 214 4.22 6.13 -2.26
CA LEU A 214 3.39 5.05 -1.75
C LEU A 214 2.03 5.09 -2.43
N ASP A 215 1.76 4.14 -3.31
CA ASP A 215 0.42 3.91 -3.88
C ASP A 215 -0.30 2.92 -2.99
N ILE A 216 -1.24 3.43 -2.18
CA ILE A 216 -1.94 2.64 -1.15
C ILE A 216 -3.22 2.05 -1.72
N HIS A 217 -3.29 0.74 -1.71
CA HIS A 217 -4.37 -0.09 -2.21
C HIS A 217 -4.87 -1.07 -1.15
N ARG A 218 -5.79 -1.93 -1.53
CA ARG A 218 -6.14 -3.19 -0.86
C ARG A 218 -6.14 -4.33 -1.88
N ASP A 219 -5.25 -5.31 -1.67
CA ASP A 219 -5.20 -6.63 -2.34
C ASP A 219 -4.57 -6.77 -3.75
N ALA A 220 -3.34 -6.27 -3.99
CA ALA A 220 -2.37 -6.73 -5.03
C ALA A 220 -0.95 -6.20 -4.79
N VAL A 221 0.17 -6.70 -5.38
CA VAL A 221 1.55 -6.22 -5.09
C VAL A 221 2.49 -6.29 -6.29
N GLU A 222 3.45 -5.31 -6.40
CA GLU A 222 4.47 -5.22 -7.46
C GLU A 222 5.89 -4.74 -7.10
N GLN A 223 6.83 -4.63 -8.11
CA GLN A 223 8.19 -5.12 -8.09
C GLN A 223 9.36 -4.13 -7.95
N GLU A 224 9.35 -2.84 -8.27
CA GLU A 224 10.62 -2.17 -8.61
C GLU A 224 11.52 -1.78 -7.44
N ASN A 225 11.02 -1.69 -6.23
CA ASN A 225 11.78 -1.27 -5.05
C ASN A 225 11.92 -2.37 -3.98
N LEU A 226 12.34 -3.53 -4.44
CA LEU A 226 12.42 -4.74 -3.62
C LEU A 226 13.29 -4.55 -2.37
N LYS A 227 14.38 -3.79 -2.44
CA LYS A 227 15.25 -3.51 -1.28
C LYS A 227 14.52 -2.74 -0.19
N LEU A 228 13.78 -1.70 -0.57
CA LEU A 228 12.96 -0.91 0.35
C LEU A 228 11.84 -1.77 0.94
N ALA A 229 11.16 -2.56 0.11
CA ALA A 229 10.10 -3.45 0.56
C ALA A 229 10.61 -4.53 1.54
N ILE A 230 11.78 -5.14 1.26
CA ILE A 230 12.43 -6.10 2.18
C ILE A 230 12.78 -5.43 3.50
N ALA A 231 13.42 -4.26 3.47
CA ALA A 231 13.82 -3.55 4.68
C ALA A 231 12.60 -3.17 5.53
N THR A 232 11.51 -2.71 4.90
CA THR A 232 10.25 -2.37 5.57
C THR A 232 9.61 -3.62 6.18
N ALA A 233 9.52 -4.72 5.42
CA ALA A 233 8.95 -5.97 5.92
C ALA A 233 9.78 -6.56 7.07
N GLU A 234 11.10 -6.45 7.02
CA GLU A 234 12.01 -6.88 8.08
C GLU A 234 11.80 -6.04 9.36
N ALA A 235 11.69 -4.73 9.24
CA ALA A 235 11.40 -3.84 10.36
C ALA A 235 10.05 -4.16 11.01
N ILE A 236 9.01 -4.37 10.21
CA ILE A 236 7.68 -4.76 10.70
C ILE A 236 7.74 -6.13 11.39
N ASN A 237 8.38 -7.13 10.78
CA ASN A 237 8.48 -8.48 11.33
C ASN A 237 9.22 -8.54 12.66
N ALA A 238 10.10 -7.59 12.95
CA ALA A 238 10.82 -7.50 14.23
C ALA A 238 9.86 -7.27 15.42
N GLY A 239 8.83 -6.45 15.25
CA GLY A 239 7.81 -6.19 16.26
C GLY A 239 6.51 -6.99 16.06
N HIS A 240 6.17 -7.29 14.81
CA HIS A 240 4.90 -7.90 14.39
C HIS A 240 5.12 -9.07 13.40
N PRO A 241 5.68 -10.21 13.84
CA PRO A 241 6.26 -11.24 12.97
C PRO A 241 5.24 -11.99 12.08
N THR A 242 3.96 -11.73 12.18
CA THR A 242 2.92 -12.45 11.41
C THR A 242 1.94 -11.51 10.70
N VAL A 243 2.22 -10.20 10.68
CA VAL A 243 1.37 -9.19 10.03
C VAL A 243 1.64 -9.13 8.53
N MET A 244 2.92 -9.22 8.13
CA MET A 244 3.31 -9.09 6.73
C MET A 244 2.95 -10.32 5.91
N ARG A 245 2.31 -10.07 4.76
CA ARG A 245 2.18 -11.07 3.69
C ARG A 245 3.47 -11.14 2.88
N PRO A 246 3.68 -12.22 2.10
CA PRO A 246 4.81 -12.27 1.18
C PRO A 246 4.81 -11.09 0.21
N ILE A 247 5.99 -10.52 -0.04
CA ILE A 247 6.18 -9.59 -1.14
C ILE A 247 5.95 -10.36 -2.44
N THR A 248 5.18 -9.82 -3.37
CA THR A 248 4.95 -10.43 -4.69
C THR A 248 5.63 -9.59 -5.77
N LEU A 249 6.39 -10.24 -6.65
CA LEU A 249 7.01 -9.61 -7.80
C LEU A 249 6.26 -10.00 -9.07
N ARG A 250 5.90 -9.02 -9.90
CA ARG A 250 5.20 -9.21 -11.19
C ARG A 250 5.94 -8.46 -12.30
N ASN A 251 5.48 -8.59 -13.54
CA ASN A 251 6.05 -7.87 -14.69
C ASN A 251 5.29 -6.57 -15.02
N SER A 252 4.13 -6.34 -14.41
CA SER A 252 3.30 -5.18 -14.70
C SER A 252 3.95 -3.90 -14.13
N ASN A 253 3.64 -2.75 -14.69
CA ASN A 253 4.21 -1.47 -14.30
C ASN A 253 3.09 -0.58 -13.74
N TYR A 254 2.94 -0.57 -12.43
CA TYR A 254 1.95 0.25 -11.72
C TYR A 254 2.56 1.59 -11.27
N ASN A 255 3.10 2.36 -12.22
CA ASN A 255 3.75 3.66 -12.00
C ASN A 255 4.97 3.65 -11.06
N GLN A 256 5.42 2.48 -10.59
CA GLN A 256 6.52 2.36 -9.63
C GLN A 256 7.89 2.77 -10.20
N HIS A 257 8.01 2.86 -11.53
CA HIS A 257 9.22 3.36 -12.22
C HIS A 257 9.45 4.87 -12.04
N LYS A 258 8.50 5.60 -11.46
CA LYS A 258 8.60 7.05 -11.27
C LYS A 258 9.57 7.47 -10.17
N SER A 259 9.88 6.58 -9.23
CA SER A 259 10.95 6.78 -8.24
C SER A 259 11.56 5.46 -7.81
N LEU A 260 12.86 5.48 -7.45
CA LEU A 260 13.53 4.33 -6.84
C LEU A 260 12.99 4.00 -5.43
N GLY A 261 12.23 4.89 -4.82
CA GLY A 261 11.53 4.71 -3.56
C GLY A 261 10.03 4.44 -3.69
N SER A 262 9.52 4.12 -4.90
CA SER A 262 8.08 3.83 -5.09
C SER A 262 7.72 2.43 -4.61
N MET A 263 6.59 2.29 -3.92
CA MET A 263 6.00 1.00 -3.57
C MET A 263 4.49 1.05 -3.76
N LEU A 264 3.90 -0.02 -4.25
CA LEU A 264 2.48 -0.30 -4.09
C LEU A 264 2.30 -1.09 -2.80
N VAL A 265 1.45 -0.60 -1.91
CA VAL A 265 1.25 -1.15 -0.57
C VAL A 265 -0.20 -1.55 -0.38
N GLU A 266 -0.39 -2.82 -0.12
CA GLU A 266 -1.70 -3.40 0.14
C GLU A 266 -2.00 -3.42 1.63
N VAL A 267 -3.01 -2.71 2.05
CA VAL A 267 -3.43 -2.65 3.43
C VAL A 267 -4.78 -3.34 3.60
N GLY A 268 -4.74 -4.58 4.03
CA GLY A 268 -5.94 -5.41 4.18
C GLY A 268 -6.55 -5.87 2.85
N ALA A 269 -7.80 -6.22 2.87
CA ALA A 269 -8.62 -6.68 1.75
C ALA A 269 -10.07 -6.20 1.92
N ALA A 270 -10.92 -6.37 0.88
CA ALA A 270 -12.33 -5.97 0.93
C ALA A 270 -13.13 -6.57 2.10
N GLY A 271 -12.70 -7.73 2.59
CA GLY A 271 -13.33 -8.41 3.74
C GLY A 271 -12.89 -7.89 5.11
N ASN A 272 -11.85 -7.07 5.17
CA ASN A 272 -11.43 -6.47 6.43
C ASN A 272 -12.34 -5.29 6.81
N SER A 273 -12.51 -5.09 8.13
CA SER A 273 -13.08 -3.85 8.64
C SER A 273 -12.11 -2.68 8.45
N LEU A 274 -12.63 -1.46 8.44
CA LEU A 274 -11.80 -0.26 8.40
C LEU A 274 -10.83 -0.20 9.59
N ASP A 275 -11.27 -0.61 10.79
CA ASP A 275 -10.42 -0.61 12.00
C ASP A 275 -9.25 -1.58 11.90
N GLU A 276 -9.45 -2.80 11.33
CA GLU A 276 -8.36 -3.73 11.04
C GLU A 276 -7.35 -3.13 10.06
N ALA A 277 -7.84 -2.44 9.02
CA ALA A 277 -6.99 -1.78 8.04
C ALA A 277 -6.22 -0.59 8.66
N LEU A 278 -6.84 0.20 9.52
CA LEU A 278 -6.19 1.31 10.23
C LEU A 278 -5.08 0.81 11.16
N ASN A 279 -5.29 -0.30 11.88
CA ASN A 279 -4.24 -0.93 12.69
C ASN A 279 -3.05 -1.38 11.83
N SER A 280 -3.34 -2.01 10.70
CA SER A 280 -2.30 -2.44 9.74
C SER A 280 -1.54 -1.24 9.16
N ALA A 281 -2.23 -0.13 8.88
CA ALA A 281 -1.65 1.12 8.39
C ALA A 281 -0.65 1.72 9.39
N ARG A 282 -0.99 1.73 10.68
CA ARG A 282 -0.10 2.21 11.76
C ARG A 282 1.16 1.37 11.86
N ILE A 283 1.03 0.04 11.88
CA ILE A 283 2.15 -0.89 11.92
C ILE A 283 3.06 -0.72 10.69
N PHE A 284 2.47 -0.59 9.50
CA PHE A 284 3.22 -0.35 8.27
C PHE A 284 3.98 0.98 8.34
N ALA A 285 3.30 2.07 8.70
CA ALA A 285 3.89 3.41 8.72
C ALA A 285 5.02 3.53 9.76
N ASP A 286 4.86 2.91 10.94
CA ASP A 286 5.91 2.86 11.95
C ASP A 286 7.15 2.09 11.46
N GLY A 287 6.96 0.89 10.90
CA GLY A 287 8.05 0.10 10.32
C GLY A 287 8.73 0.79 9.14
N PHE A 288 7.98 1.46 8.28
CA PHE A 288 8.52 2.24 7.17
C PHE A 288 9.31 3.45 7.66
N ALA A 289 8.79 4.21 8.65
CA ALA A 289 9.50 5.32 9.27
C ALA A 289 10.84 4.87 9.88
N GLN A 290 10.85 3.74 10.58
CA GLN A 290 12.09 3.16 11.13
C GLN A 290 13.14 2.91 10.03
N VAL A 291 12.73 2.39 8.86
CA VAL A 291 13.63 2.16 7.73
C VAL A 291 14.18 3.47 7.19
N LEU A 292 13.33 4.49 7.02
CA LEU A 292 13.75 5.78 6.51
C LEU A 292 14.67 6.54 7.47
N LEU A 293 14.47 6.39 8.78
CA LEU A 293 15.20 7.13 9.81
C LEU A 293 16.49 6.42 10.26
N LYS A 294 16.59 5.09 10.16
CA LYS A 294 17.81 4.33 10.47
C LYS A 294 19.03 4.71 9.62
N THR A 295 18.80 5.40 8.52
CA THR A 295 19.85 5.78 7.56
C THR A 295 20.43 7.18 7.79
N LYS A 296 20.06 7.84 8.91
CA LYS A 296 20.76 9.04 9.36
C LYS A 296 22.05 8.63 10.09
N VAL A 297 23.12 8.41 9.36
CA VAL A 297 24.49 8.42 9.86
C VAL A 297 25.21 9.61 9.26
#